data_4d4ebe06051f8685afa328aa4cd9b9c9
#
_entry.id   4d4ebe06051f8685afa328aa4cd9b9c9
#
_cell.length_a   1.000
_cell.length_b   1.000
_cell.length_c   1.000
_cell.angle_alpha   90.00
_cell.angle_beta   90.00
_cell.angle_gamma   90.00
#
_symmetry.space_group_name_H-M   'P 1'
#
loop_
_entity.id
_entity.type
_entity.pdbx_description
1 polymer ?
#
loop_
_entity_poly.entity_id
_entity_poly.type
_entity_poly.pdbx_seq_one_letter_code
_entity_poly.pdbx_strand_id
1 'polypeptide(L)'
;MRTRIFINKNFPKLIFLGLSLIIFTPLVVSPETVFPFVVGKSLWFRGIIYSISCLWLILISVNNKYLPEKNVLVLLFSLFILTQALSGIFNSSPLNSFWGNWERMEGVVEYFHWLIFILVASSVLKTRLSWISLWKINTFVGLIVATLGFFESLDLV
;
A
#
# COMPACT_ATOMS: atom_id res chain seq x y z
N MET A 1 21.61 20.90 11.47
CA MET A 1 21.90 20.90 10.03
C MET A 1 22.16 19.50 9.47
N ARG A 2 23.02 18.69 10.08
CA ARG A 2 23.33 17.29 9.64
C ARG A 2 22.09 16.39 9.56
N THR A 3 21.18 16.44 10.54
CA THR A 3 19.98 15.59 10.58
C THR A 3 19.03 15.87 9.41
N ARG A 4 18.84 17.13 9.03
CA ARG A 4 17.99 17.49 7.87
C ARG A 4 18.56 16.96 6.55
N ILE A 5 19.90 17.01 6.39
CA ILE A 5 20.58 16.49 5.20
C ILE A 5 20.43 14.96 5.13
N PHE A 6 20.56 14.28 6.27
CA PHE A 6 20.41 12.83 6.36
C PHE A 6 18.99 12.39 5.98
N ILE A 7 17.95 13.04 6.54
CA ILE A 7 16.54 12.76 6.26
C ILE A 7 16.25 12.96 4.77
N ASN A 8 16.61 14.11 4.20
CA ASN A 8 16.34 14.42 2.80
C ASN A 8 17.02 13.46 1.81
N LYS A 9 18.15 12.88 2.18
CA LYS A 9 18.92 11.96 1.32
C LYS A 9 18.42 10.52 1.41
N ASN A 10 18.09 10.06 2.61
CA ASN A 10 17.86 8.63 2.87
C ASN A 10 16.37 8.26 2.93
N PHE A 11 15.50 9.11 3.49
CA PHE A 11 14.07 8.78 3.64
C PHE A 11 13.34 8.54 2.32
N PRO A 12 13.54 9.35 1.26
CA PRO A 12 12.91 9.04 -0.03
C PRO A 12 13.32 7.68 -0.58
N LYS A 13 14.58 7.25 -0.34
CA LYS A 13 15.05 5.94 -0.77
C LYS A 13 14.42 4.81 0.03
N LEU A 14 14.30 4.98 1.36
CA LEU A 14 13.66 4.00 2.23
C LEU A 14 12.17 3.87 1.92
N ILE A 15 11.49 4.98 1.66
CA ILE A 15 10.08 4.97 1.24
C ILE A 15 9.93 4.28 -0.12
N PHE A 16 10.81 4.57 -1.08
CA PHE A 16 10.83 3.88 -2.38
C PHE A 16 11.03 2.37 -2.23
N LEU A 17 11.93 1.95 -1.33
CA LEU A 17 12.12 0.54 -0.99
C LEU A 17 10.84 -0.07 -0.41
N GLY A 18 10.18 0.60 0.55
CA GLY A 18 8.91 0.15 1.10
C GLY A 18 7.81 0.03 0.05
N LEU A 19 7.66 1.03 -0.84
CA LEU A 19 6.73 0.97 -1.98
C LEU A 19 7.05 -0.21 -2.91
N SER A 20 8.33 -0.51 -3.12
CA SER A 20 8.75 -1.67 -3.90
C SER A 20 8.39 -2.99 -3.20
N LEU A 21 8.57 -3.07 -1.87
CA LEU A 21 8.22 -4.25 -1.08
C LEU A 21 6.72 -4.57 -1.09
N ILE A 22 5.87 -3.55 -1.18
CA ILE A 22 4.42 -3.74 -1.32
C ILE A 22 4.07 -4.53 -2.58
N ILE A 23 4.82 -4.37 -3.66
CA ILE A 23 4.59 -5.07 -4.92
C ILE A 23 4.76 -6.59 -4.76
N PHE A 24 5.53 -7.04 -3.77
CA PHE A 24 5.73 -8.46 -3.46
C PHE A 24 4.59 -9.08 -2.64
N THR A 25 3.58 -8.30 -2.25
CA THR A 25 2.40 -8.79 -1.51
C THR A 25 1.77 -10.05 -2.10
N PRO A 26 1.62 -10.23 -3.44
CA PRO A 26 1.04 -11.44 -3.98
C PRO A 26 1.82 -12.73 -3.66
N LEU A 27 3.12 -12.63 -3.41
CA LEU A 27 3.99 -13.76 -3.09
C LEU A 27 3.98 -14.13 -1.59
N VAL A 28 3.34 -13.32 -0.75
CA VAL A 28 3.27 -13.58 0.69
C VAL A 28 2.20 -14.62 0.96
N VAL A 29 2.59 -15.76 1.54
CA VAL A 29 1.72 -16.84 1.99
C VAL A 29 2.05 -17.13 3.45
N SER A 30 1.03 -17.27 4.29
CA SER A 30 1.16 -17.54 5.73
C SER A 30 0.44 -18.85 6.09
N PRO A 31 1.07 -20.01 5.90
CA PRO A 31 0.40 -21.32 6.05
C PRO A 31 -0.12 -21.59 7.47
N GLU A 32 0.41 -20.90 8.48
CA GLU A 32 0.01 -21.04 9.88
C GLU A 32 -1.26 -20.27 10.25
N THR A 33 -1.82 -19.48 9.33
CA THR A 33 -3.04 -18.70 9.58
C THR A 33 -4.28 -19.43 9.08
N VAL A 34 -5.46 -19.13 9.67
CA VAL A 34 -6.76 -19.70 9.26
C VAL A 34 -7.04 -19.45 7.77
N PHE A 35 -6.59 -18.31 7.26
CA PHE A 35 -6.70 -17.93 5.84
C PHE A 35 -5.31 -17.60 5.28
N PRO A 36 -4.54 -18.61 4.85
CA PRO A 36 -3.12 -18.47 4.47
C PRO A 36 -2.84 -17.43 3.39
N PHE A 37 -3.76 -17.27 2.44
CA PHE A 37 -3.60 -16.40 1.28
C PHE A 37 -4.13 -14.98 1.48
N VAL A 38 -4.83 -14.69 2.58
CA VAL A 38 -5.49 -13.40 2.81
C VAL A 38 -4.84 -12.63 3.97
N VAL A 39 -4.80 -13.25 5.15
CA VAL A 39 -4.36 -12.59 6.39
C VAL A 39 -2.91 -12.12 6.28
N GLY A 40 -2.02 -12.99 5.81
CA GLY A 40 -0.60 -12.66 5.66
C GLY A 40 -0.36 -11.48 4.71
N LYS A 41 -1.06 -11.46 3.58
CA LYS A 41 -0.96 -10.36 2.60
C LYS A 41 -1.44 -9.03 3.17
N SER A 42 -2.57 -9.04 3.88
CA SER A 42 -3.12 -7.83 4.50
C SER A 42 -2.20 -7.28 5.59
N LEU A 43 -1.67 -8.14 6.47
CA LEU A 43 -0.72 -7.73 7.51
C LEU A 43 0.58 -7.20 6.93
N TRP A 44 1.12 -7.86 5.91
CA TRP A 44 2.32 -7.42 5.18
C TRP A 44 2.13 -6.02 4.60
N PHE A 45 1.07 -5.83 3.83
CA PHE A 45 0.73 -4.54 3.21
C PHE A 45 0.60 -3.44 4.25
N ARG A 46 -0.24 -3.65 5.29
CA ARG A 46 -0.48 -2.67 6.36
C ARG A 46 0.79 -2.34 7.14
N GLY A 47 1.58 -3.34 7.51
CA GLY A 47 2.85 -3.13 8.22
C GLY A 47 3.82 -2.23 7.46
N ILE A 48 3.95 -2.45 6.14
CA ILE A 48 4.78 -1.60 5.29
C ILE A 48 4.17 -0.20 5.16
N ILE A 49 2.85 -0.09 4.95
CA ILE A 49 2.17 1.22 4.85
C ILE A 49 2.39 2.04 6.11
N TYR A 50 2.24 1.47 7.30
CA TYR A 50 2.52 2.18 8.55
C TYR A 50 3.96 2.66 8.63
N SER A 51 4.91 1.79 8.27
CA SER A 51 6.34 2.11 8.31
C SER A 51 6.71 3.26 7.36
N ILE A 52 6.28 3.19 6.09
CA ILE A 52 6.57 4.25 5.13
C ILE A 52 5.81 5.54 5.42
N SER A 53 4.62 5.46 6.03
CA SER A 53 3.85 6.64 6.43
C SER A 53 4.55 7.41 7.54
N CYS A 54 5.10 6.72 8.55
CA CYS A 54 5.90 7.35 9.59
C CYS A 54 7.12 8.07 9.00
N LEU A 55 7.85 7.41 8.08
CA LEU A 55 8.99 8.03 7.40
C LEU A 55 8.58 9.23 6.57
N TRP A 56 7.45 9.13 5.87
CA TRP A 56 6.90 10.21 5.05
C TRP A 56 6.46 11.40 5.89
N LEU A 57 5.78 11.20 7.03
CA LEU A 57 5.39 12.28 7.95
C LEU A 57 6.62 13.03 8.49
N ILE A 58 7.68 12.32 8.84
CA ILE A 58 8.94 12.96 9.23
C ILE A 58 9.55 13.71 8.04
N LEU A 59 9.51 13.16 6.83
CA LEU A 59 10.06 13.79 5.64
C LEU A 59 9.36 15.10 5.29
N ILE A 60 8.01 15.14 5.32
CA ILE A 60 7.25 16.36 5.04
C ILE A 60 7.45 17.43 6.12
N SER A 61 7.64 17.06 7.39
CA SER A 61 7.92 18.01 8.46
C SER A 61 9.27 18.73 8.29
N VAL A 62 10.19 18.10 7.56
CA VAL A 62 11.54 18.65 7.29
C VAL A 62 11.61 19.35 5.93
N ASN A 63 10.81 18.90 4.95
CA ASN A 63 10.89 19.38 3.57
C ASN A 63 9.52 19.37 2.88
N ASN A 64 8.94 20.56 2.73
CA ASN A 64 7.62 20.76 2.11
C ASN A 64 7.53 20.30 0.65
N LYS A 65 8.66 20.03 -0.01
CA LYS A 65 8.68 19.48 -1.38
C LYS A 65 7.93 18.15 -1.49
N TYR A 66 7.86 17.39 -0.39
CA TYR A 66 7.21 16.08 -0.35
C TYR A 66 5.76 16.13 0.16
N LEU A 67 5.18 17.33 0.27
CA LEU A 67 3.74 17.46 0.49
C LEU A 67 2.97 16.90 -0.71
N PRO A 68 1.80 16.26 -0.46
CA PRO A 68 0.95 15.75 -1.53
C PRO A 68 0.50 16.90 -2.43
N GLU A 69 0.61 16.69 -3.73
CA GLU A 69 0.05 17.65 -4.69
C GLU A 69 -1.46 17.44 -4.80
N LYS A 70 -2.19 18.54 -5.06
CA LYS A 70 -3.63 18.48 -5.33
C LYS A 70 -3.84 17.64 -6.58
N ASN A 71 -4.42 16.45 -6.42
CA ASN A 71 -4.69 15.53 -7.52
C ASN A 71 -6.17 15.14 -7.50
N VAL A 72 -6.80 15.24 -8.65
CA VAL A 72 -8.21 14.86 -8.82
C VAL A 72 -8.45 13.40 -8.43
N LEU A 73 -7.53 12.50 -8.73
CA LEU A 73 -7.65 11.08 -8.33
C LEU A 73 -7.69 10.91 -6.81
N VAL A 74 -6.84 11.63 -6.07
CA VAL A 74 -6.85 11.62 -4.60
C VAL A 74 -8.19 12.14 -4.08
N LEU A 75 -8.71 13.22 -4.66
CA LEU A 75 -10.01 13.79 -4.29
C LEU A 75 -11.13 12.78 -4.51
N LEU A 76 -11.21 12.18 -5.71
CA LEU A 76 -12.26 11.22 -6.06
C LEU A 76 -12.18 9.97 -5.17
N PHE A 77 -10.98 9.47 -4.91
CA PHE A 77 -10.79 8.32 -4.03
C PHE A 77 -11.16 8.64 -2.58
N SER A 78 -10.87 9.86 -2.10
CA SER A 78 -11.29 10.32 -0.78
C SER A 78 -12.81 10.44 -0.66
N LEU A 79 -13.49 10.94 -1.71
CA LEU A 79 -14.95 10.99 -1.77
C LEU A 79 -15.55 9.58 -1.79
N PHE A 80 -14.95 8.65 -2.52
CA PHE A 80 -15.37 7.24 -2.51
C PHE A 80 -15.27 6.65 -1.10
N ILE A 81 -14.16 6.85 -0.39
CA ILE A 81 -14.01 6.38 1.00
C ILE A 81 -15.07 7.00 1.91
N LEU A 82 -15.33 8.30 1.75
CA LEU A 82 -16.35 9.00 2.53
C LEU A 82 -17.74 8.39 2.30
N THR A 83 -18.13 8.10 1.06
CA THR A 83 -19.41 7.46 0.76
C THR A 83 -19.49 6.05 1.34
N GLN A 84 -18.41 5.26 1.29
CA GLN A 84 -18.34 3.94 1.91
C GLN A 84 -18.46 4.02 3.44
N ALA A 85 -17.78 4.97 4.06
CA ALA A 85 -17.84 5.19 5.51
C ALA A 85 -19.25 5.61 5.96
N LEU A 86 -19.87 6.55 5.25
CA LEU A 86 -21.23 6.99 5.52
C LEU A 86 -22.23 5.83 5.36
N SER A 87 -22.17 5.09 4.26
CA SER A 87 -22.99 3.91 4.05
C SER A 87 -22.79 2.87 5.15
N GLY A 88 -21.55 2.67 5.61
CA GLY A 88 -21.22 1.75 6.69
C GLY A 88 -21.83 2.12 8.05
N ILE A 89 -21.97 3.41 8.35
CA ILE A 89 -22.61 3.89 9.59
C ILE A 89 -24.10 3.55 9.62
N PHE A 90 -24.78 3.64 8.48
CA PHE A 90 -26.21 3.35 8.35
C PHE A 90 -26.53 1.87 8.14
N ASN A 91 -25.50 1.00 8.08
CA ASN A 91 -25.71 -0.43 7.92
C ASN A 91 -26.15 -1.08 9.26
N SER A 92 -26.86 -2.19 9.17
CA SER A 92 -27.27 -3.01 10.35
C SER A 92 -26.08 -3.52 11.18
N SER A 93 -24.90 -3.61 10.58
CA SER A 93 -23.65 -4.07 11.23
C SER A 93 -22.50 -3.10 10.93
N PRO A 94 -22.43 -1.92 11.58
CA PRO A 94 -21.40 -0.91 11.29
C PRO A 94 -19.96 -1.43 11.45
N LEU A 95 -19.69 -2.24 12.47
CA LEU A 95 -18.36 -2.82 12.71
C LEU A 95 -17.87 -3.67 11.52
N ASN A 96 -18.76 -4.49 10.96
CA ASN A 96 -18.44 -5.30 9.80
C ASN A 96 -18.23 -4.45 8.55
N SER A 97 -18.93 -3.33 8.42
CA SER A 97 -18.72 -2.40 7.31
C SER A 97 -17.36 -1.69 7.38
N PHE A 98 -16.93 -1.30 8.58
CA PHE A 98 -15.64 -0.64 8.78
C PHE A 98 -14.46 -1.60 8.69
N TRP A 99 -14.56 -2.77 9.31
CA TRP A 99 -13.46 -3.73 9.36
C TRP A 99 -13.47 -4.72 8.20
N GLY A 100 -14.65 -5.03 7.67
CA GLY A 100 -14.87 -6.12 6.72
C GLY A 100 -15.12 -7.44 7.44
N ASN A 101 -15.23 -8.52 6.68
CA ASN A 101 -15.27 -9.86 7.24
C ASN A 101 -13.94 -10.22 7.89
N TRP A 102 -14.00 -11.01 8.96
CA TRP A 102 -12.80 -11.51 9.67
C TRP A 102 -11.80 -12.21 8.75
N GLU A 103 -12.30 -12.82 7.67
CA GLU A 103 -11.51 -13.53 6.68
C GLU A 103 -10.70 -12.60 5.79
N ARG A 104 -11.33 -11.54 5.26
CA ARG A 104 -10.74 -10.69 4.21
C ARG A 104 -10.20 -9.36 4.73
N MET A 105 -10.79 -8.86 5.82
CA MET A 105 -10.43 -7.54 6.40
C MET A 105 -10.55 -6.38 5.38
N GLU A 106 -11.44 -6.51 4.38
CA GLU A 106 -11.61 -5.57 3.25
C GLU A 106 -12.70 -4.52 3.54
N GLY A 107 -12.71 -3.94 4.73
CA GLY A 107 -13.64 -2.86 5.08
C GLY A 107 -13.12 -1.47 4.71
N VAL A 108 -13.82 -0.44 5.19
CA VAL A 108 -13.43 0.98 4.98
C VAL A 108 -11.99 1.25 5.42
N VAL A 109 -11.52 0.55 6.47
CA VAL A 109 -10.15 0.66 6.98
C VAL A 109 -9.11 0.30 5.91
N GLU A 110 -9.39 -0.70 5.06
CA GLU A 110 -8.48 -1.07 3.97
C GLU A 110 -8.36 0.04 2.93
N TYR A 111 -9.45 0.69 2.57
CA TYR A 111 -9.42 1.83 1.64
C TYR A 111 -8.63 3.02 2.17
N PHE A 112 -8.59 3.24 3.50
CA PHE A 112 -7.70 4.23 4.10
C PHE A 112 -6.22 3.88 3.90
N HIS A 113 -5.82 2.63 3.99
CA HIS A 113 -4.45 2.23 3.70
C HIS A 113 -4.08 2.45 2.23
N TRP A 114 -5.02 2.18 1.31
CA TRP A 114 -4.83 2.50 -0.11
C TRP A 114 -4.72 4.01 -0.36
N LEU A 115 -5.51 4.83 0.33
CA LEU A 115 -5.39 6.28 0.23
C LEU A 115 -4.01 6.76 0.70
N ILE A 116 -3.54 6.26 1.83
CA ILE A 116 -2.20 6.57 2.33
C ILE A 116 -1.13 6.14 1.34
N PHE A 117 -1.24 4.94 0.78
CA PHE A 117 -0.35 4.46 -0.28
C PHE A 117 -0.27 5.43 -1.46
N ILE A 118 -1.42 5.88 -1.97
CA ILE A 118 -1.50 6.82 -3.10
C ILE A 118 -0.85 8.16 -2.73
N LEU A 119 -1.12 8.67 -1.52
CA LEU A 119 -0.54 9.92 -1.02
C LEU A 119 0.98 9.84 -0.91
N VAL A 120 1.51 8.79 -0.29
CA VAL A 120 2.95 8.58 -0.14
C VAL A 120 3.61 8.39 -1.51
N ALA A 121 3.06 7.54 -2.36
CA ALA A 121 3.60 7.27 -3.69
C ALA A 121 3.65 8.55 -4.54
N SER A 122 2.55 9.30 -4.63
CA SER A 122 2.49 10.55 -5.41
C SER A 122 3.43 11.63 -4.87
N SER A 123 3.65 11.65 -3.55
CA SER A 123 4.54 12.62 -2.91
C SER A 123 6.02 12.34 -3.11
N VAL A 124 6.42 11.08 -3.18
CA VAL A 124 7.83 10.66 -3.26
C VAL A 124 8.26 10.35 -4.68
N LEU A 125 7.38 9.77 -5.50
CA LEU A 125 7.69 9.40 -6.89
C LEU A 125 7.54 10.60 -7.83
N LYS A 126 8.42 11.58 -7.70
CA LYS A 126 8.37 12.82 -8.50
C LYS A 126 8.93 12.67 -9.92
N THR A 127 9.70 11.62 -10.21
CA THR A 127 10.39 11.45 -11.49
C THR A 127 9.79 10.31 -12.31
N ARG A 128 9.79 10.48 -13.64
CA ARG A 128 9.39 9.41 -14.57
C ARG A 128 10.20 8.13 -14.36
N LEU A 129 11.49 8.27 -14.05
CA LEU A 129 12.37 7.11 -13.81
C LEU A 129 11.94 6.30 -12.57
N SER A 130 11.51 6.97 -11.49
CA SER A 130 11.03 6.28 -10.28
C SER A 130 9.78 5.45 -10.60
N TRP A 131 8.84 5.98 -11.37
CA TRP A 131 7.66 5.27 -11.84
C TRP A 131 8.01 4.08 -12.72
N ILE A 132 8.90 4.28 -13.71
CA ILE A 132 9.36 3.18 -14.59
C ILE A 132 10.02 2.07 -13.77
N SER A 133 10.81 2.41 -12.75
CA SER A 133 11.45 1.42 -11.89
C SER A 133 10.42 0.59 -11.13
N LEU A 134 9.38 1.21 -10.56
CA LEU A 134 8.28 0.48 -9.91
C LEU A 134 7.52 -0.41 -10.89
N TRP A 135 7.22 0.10 -12.08
CA TRP A 135 6.56 -0.71 -13.11
C TRP A 135 7.38 -1.93 -13.52
N LYS A 136 8.70 -1.79 -13.66
CA LYS A 136 9.59 -2.93 -13.93
C LYS A 136 9.53 -3.99 -12.83
N ILE A 137 9.56 -3.56 -11.55
CA ILE A 137 9.43 -4.46 -10.40
C ILE A 137 8.07 -5.16 -10.44
N ASN A 138 6.99 -4.42 -10.67
CA ASN A 138 5.64 -4.95 -10.75
C ASN A 138 5.50 -5.99 -11.88
N THR A 139 6.04 -5.71 -13.07
CA THR A 139 6.04 -6.65 -14.19
C THR A 139 6.82 -7.92 -13.87
N PHE A 140 7.98 -7.77 -13.21
CA PHE A 140 8.80 -8.91 -12.80
C PHE A 140 8.07 -9.80 -11.77
N VAL A 141 7.48 -9.20 -10.74
CA VAL A 141 6.70 -9.94 -9.74
C VAL A 141 5.46 -10.59 -10.38
N GLY A 142 4.76 -9.86 -11.27
CA GLY A 142 3.63 -10.40 -12.01
C GLY A 142 4.00 -11.62 -12.86
N LEU A 143 5.18 -11.60 -13.49
CA LEU A 143 5.70 -12.75 -14.24
C LEU A 143 5.94 -13.96 -13.33
N ILE A 144 6.53 -13.74 -12.15
CA ILE A 144 6.75 -14.82 -11.16
C ILE A 144 5.40 -15.43 -10.75
N VAL A 145 4.43 -14.60 -10.38
CA VAL A 145 3.09 -15.06 -9.95
C VAL A 145 2.39 -15.83 -11.06
N ALA A 146 2.44 -15.33 -12.29
CA ALA A 146 1.86 -16.02 -13.44
C ALA A 146 2.51 -17.37 -13.72
N THR A 147 3.84 -17.43 -13.57
CA THR A 147 4.60 -18.67 -13.77
C THR A 147 4.25 -19.71 -12.70
N LEU A 148 4.19 -19.28 -11.42
CA LEU A 148 3.78 -20.18 -10.33
C LEU A 148 2.36 -20.70 -10.53
N GLY A 149 1.39 -19.84 -10.86
CA GLY A 149 0.02 -20.27 -11.13
C GLY A 149 -0.10 -21.20 -12.35
N PHE A 150 0.76 -21.03 -13.36
CA PHE A 150 0.81 -21.94 -14.49
C PHE A 150 1.32 -23.34 -14.09
N PHE A 151 2.39 -23.41 -13.30
CA PHE A 151 2.90 -24.70 -12.80
C PHE A 151 1.92 -25.39 -11.85
N GLU A 152 1.25 -24.65 -10.99
CA GLU A 152 0.21 -25.17 -10.11
C GLU A 152 -0.96 -25.76 -10.93
N SER A 153 -1.36 -25.10 -12.02
CA SER A 153 -2.43 -25.60 -12.91
C SER A 153 -2.07 -26.90 -13.66
N LEU A 154 -0.79 -27.22 -13.74
CA LEU A 154 -0.28 -28.45 -14.36
C LEU A 154 0.01 -29.57 -13.34
N ASP A 155 -0.35 -29.40 -12.07
CA ASP A 155 -0.03 -30.32 -10.96
C ASP A 155 1.48 -30.63 -10.83
N LEU A 156 2.34 -29.67 -11.20
CA LEU A 156 3.81 -29.82 -11.19
C LEU A 156 4.48 -29.25 -9.93
N VAL A 157 3.68 -28.68 -9.02
CA VAL A 157 4.14 -28.08 -7.73
C VAL A 157 3.22 -28.48 -6.61
#